data_e2ab701080b92fb1d5250408a2905857
#
_entry.id   e2ab701080b92fb1d5250408a2905857
#
_cell.length_a   1.000
_cell.length_b   1.000
_cell.length_c   1.000
_cell.angle_alpha   90.00
_cell.angle_beta   90.00
_cell.angle_gamma   90.00
#
_symmetry.space_group_name_H-M   'P 1'
#
loop_
_entity.id
_entity.type
_entity.pdbx_description
1 polymer ?
#
loop_
_entity_poly.entity_id
_entity_poly.type
_entity_poly.pdbx_seq_one_letter_code
_entity_poly.pdbx_strand_id
1 'polypeptide(L)'
;MKVLRRIVLPLLLITAAAMLLGGCSGDGDAKKDDAGKTSEANKEKVFTIGIVQIVEHPSLNEIREAFINGLAAQGYVDGEKIKIDYQNAQGDQVNLKTICQKFVSSKYDLIVPIATPSAQAAAGETKEIPILFTACTNPLGDGLVNDLQKPGKNITGTSDAVDVAQIMDLALKLTPDIKTIGTIYNSGETNASYVVKELLKYAEAQGMSVVEKTITNSSEVQQAAMSLVDKVDAIFIPIDNTVASAMPVVSQVANQAKIPVYVSADSLVADGGLATYGIDYTVLGEETAKMAVEIINGKNPGDIPVKTMKDLKIYINKTTAETIGVEIPQDIADQAEFFSLAAPEK
;
A
#
# COMPACT_ATOMS: atom_id res chain seq x y z
N MET A 1 -47.80 -27.20 -25.41
CA MET A 1 -48.26 -26.63 -26.68
C MET A 1 -46.99 -26.00 -27.30
N LYS A 2 -46.37 -26.70 -28.26
CA LYS A 2 -46.35 -26.45 -29.73
C LYS A 2 -45.97 -24.99 -30.02
N VAL A 3 -44.92 -24.61 -30.79
CA VAL A 3 -44.54 -25.08 -32.13
C VAL A 3 -43.07 -24.71 -32.41
N LEU A 4 -42.38 -25.68 -32.85
CA LEU A 4 -41.21 -25.84 -33.68
C LEU A 4 -41.32 -25.06 -35.02
N ARG A 5 -40.26 -24.39 -35.49
CA ARG A 5 -40.00 -24.27 -36.92
C ARG A 5 -38.48 -24.11 -37.23
N ARG A 6 -37.98 -25.13 -37.88
CA ARG A 6 -36.77 -25.23 -38.65
C ARG A 6 -36.94 -24.55 -40.01
N ILE A 7 -35.88 -24.00 -40.62
CA ILE A 7 -35.60 -23.95 -42.09
C ILE A 7 -34.12 -23.54 -42.16
N VAL A 8 -33.15 -24.45 -42.48
CA VAL A 8 -32.69 -25.02 -43.75
C VAL A 8 -31.83 -24.05 -44.61
N LEU A 9 -30.59 -24.49 -44.76
CA LEU A 9 -29.46 -24.08 -45.67
C LEU A 9 -29.89 -24.10 -47.16
N PRO A 10 -29.18 -23.38 -48.09
CA PRO A 10 -28.33 -24.15 -48.96
C PRO A 10 -26.95 -23.52 -49.28
N LEU A 11 -26.02 -24.41 -49.36
CA LEU A 11 -24.80 -24.62 -50.10
C LEU A 11 -24.85 -24.17 -51.55
N LEU A 12 -23.82 -23.45 -52.05
CA LEU A 12 -23.47 -23.43 -53.48
C LEU A 12 -21.97 -23.35 -53.67
N LEU A 13 -21.42 -24.42 -54.20
CA LEU A 13 -20.10 -24.59 -54.82
C LEU A 13 -20.14 -24.05 -56.24
N ILE A 14 -19.05 -23.49 -56.78
CA ILE A 14 -18.55 -23.60 -58.17
C ILE A 14 -17.09 -23.13 -58.19
N THR A 15 -16.10 -24.02 -58.24
CA THR A 15 -15.21 -24.52 -59.31
C THR A 15 -14.46 -23.49 -60.18
N ALA A 16 -13.17 -23.49 -60.02
CA ALA A 16 -12.03 -23.83 -60.87
C ALA A 16 -11.99 -23.31 -62.34
N ALA A 17 -10.87 -22.73 -62.72
CA ALA A 17 -10.09 -23.18 -63.92
C ALA A 17 -8.76 -22.46 -64.01
N ALA A 18 -7.79 -23.23 -64.33
CA ALA A 18 -6.37 -22.96 -64.57
C ALA A 18 -6.11 -22.59 -66.04
N MET A 19 -4.85 -22.24 -66.32
CA MET A 19 -4.05 -22.36 -67.57
C MET A 19 -3.50 -21.03 -68.07
N LEU A 20 -2.33 -20.86 -68.57
CA LEU A 20 -1.11 -21.55 -68.84
C LEU A 20 -0.18 -20.59 -69.60
N LEU A 21 1.10 -20.68 -69.35
CA LEU A 21 2.23 -20.54 -70.28
C LEU A 21 2.47 -19.30 -71.13
N GLY A 22 3.68 -18.78 -71.05
CA GLY A 22 4.36 -18.00 -72.05
C GLY A 22 5.70 -17.53 -71.57
N GLY A 23 6.78 -18.27 -71.90
CA GLY A 23 8.15 -17.90 -71.66
C GLY A 23 8.69 -16.96 -72.73
N CYS A 24 9.79 -16.28 -72.41
CA CYS A 24 10.99 -16.24 -73.22
C CYS A 24 12.05 -15.30 -72.64
N SER A 25 13.21 -15.82 -72.55
CA SER A 25 14.54 -15.29 -72.34
C SER A 25 14.83 -13.86 -72.81
N GLY A 26 15.64 -13.16 -72.05
CA GLY A 26 16.36 -11.96 -72.41
C GLY A 26 17.40 -11.58 -71.38
N ASP A 27 18.66 -11.87 -71.70
CA ASP A 27 19.85 -11.43 -70.97
C ASP A 27 19.88 -9.91 -70.80
N GLY A 28 20.30 -9.44 -69.64
CA GLY A 28 20.53 -8.03 -69.38
C GLY A 28 21.02 -7.78 -67.97
N ASP A 29 22.33 -7.69 -67.80
CA ASP A 29 23.03 -7.15 -66.64
C ASP A 29 22.41 -5.82 -66.16
N ALA A 30 21.96 -5.80 -64.91
CA ALA A 30 21.74 -4.51 -64.19
C ALA A 30 21.75 -4.71 -62.64
N LYS A 31 22.77 -4.18 -62.04
CA LYS A 31 22.89 -3.59 -60.72
C LYS A 31 21.92 -4.08 -59.64
N LYS A 32 22.47 -4.68 -58.62
CA LYS A 32 21.90 -4.82 -57.29
C LYS A 32 21.64 -3.42 -56.71
N ASP A 33 20.43 -2.95 -56.71
CA ASP A 33 19.96 -1.94 -55.79
C ASP A 33 19.54 -2.61 -54.49
N ASP A 34 20.32 -2.34 -53.48
CA ASP A 34 20.06 -2.63 -52.07
C ASP A 34 18.91 -1.72 -51.57
N ALA A 35 17.70 -2.22 -51.69
CA ALA A 35 16.53 -1.47 -51.25
C ALA A 35 15.79 -2.22 -50.14
N GLY A 36 15.91 -1.70 -48.94
CA GLY A 36 14.87 -1.84 -47.96
C GLY A 36 15.05 -2.94 -46.91
N LYS A 37 16.10 -2.86 -46.11
CA LYS A 37 15.90 -3.22 -44.70
C LYS A 37 14.96 -2.18 -44.10
N THR A 38 13.67 -2.46 -44.13
CA THR A 38 12.73 -1.84 -43.20
C THR A 38 13.25 -2.15 -41.79
N SER A 39 13.78 -1.12 -41.13
CA SER A 39 14.06 -1.16 -39.72
C SER A 39 12.71 -1.45 -39.04
N GLU A 40 12.48 -2.68 -38.62
CA GLU A 40 11.54 -2.92 -37.54
C GLU A 40 12.01 -2.00 -36.40
N ALA A 41 11.30 -0.93 -36.20
CA ALA A 41 11.47 -0.08 -35.04
C ALA A 41 11.36 -1.02 -33.84
N ASN A 42 12.46 -1.21 -33.14
CA ASN A 42 12.53 -1.94 -31.89
C ASN A 42 11.53 -1.24 -30.96
N LYS A 43 10.30 -1.73 -30.90
CA LYS A 43 9.32 -1.23 -29.92
C LYS A 43 9.97 -1.54 -28.57
N GLU A 44 10.48 -0.52 -27.91
CA GLU A 44 10.96 -0.64 -26.53
C GLU A 44 9.86 -1.37 -25.76
N LYS A 45 10.23 -2.45 -25.08
CA LYS A 45 9.30 -3.23 -24.26
C LYS A 45 8.75 -2.31 -23.17
N VAL A 46 7.45 -2.06 -23.16
CA VAL A 46 6.78 -1.35 -22.08
C VAL A 46 6.89 -2.20 -20.82
N PHE A 47 7.46 -1.64 -19.76
CA PHE A 47 7.65 -2.32 -18.48
C PHE A 47 6.32 -2.34 -17.70
N THR A 48 5.87 -3.51 -17.27
CA THR A 48 4.55 -3.68 -16.62
C THR A 48 4.68 -3.76 -15.12
N ILE A 49 3.93 -2.91 -14.41
CA ILE A 49 3.92 -2.82 -12.95
C ILE A 49 2.52 -3.16 -12.42
N GLY A 50 2.42 -4.22 -11.61
CA GLY A 50 1.20 -4.54 -10.88
C GLY A 50 1.23 -3.92 -9.48
N ILE A 51 0.33 -3.00 -9.17
CA ILE A 51 0.16 -2.44 -7.83
C ILE A 51 -1.03 -3.15 -7.17
N VAL A 52 -0.81 -3.73 -5.99
CA VAL A 52 -1.88 -4.35 -5.20
C VAL A 52 -1.94 -3.74 -3.81
N GLN A 53 -3.15 -3.32 -3.42
CA GLN A 53 -3.44 -2.69 -2.14
C GLN A 53 -4.49 -3.52 -1.40
N ILE A 54 -4.29 -3.79 -0.10
CA ILE A 54 -5.24 -4.61 0.68
C ILE A 54 -6.61 -3.94 0.80
N VAL A 55 -6.65 -2.65 1.09
CA VAL A 55 -7.87 -1.86 1.26
C VAL A 55 -7.58 -0.38 1.00
N GLU A 56 -8.56 0.41 0.64
CA GLU A 56 -8.41 1.86 0.52
C GLU A 56 -8.59 2.54 1.88
N HIS A 57 -7.60 3.35 2.25
CA HIS A 57 -7.66 4.36 3.29
C HIS A 57 -6.60 5.44 3.00
N PRO A 58 -6.68 6.63 3.61
CA PRO A 58 -5.84 7.77 3.24
C PRO A 58 -4.36 7.45 3.13
N SER A 59 -3.75 6.81 4.14
CA SER A 59 -2.31 6.48 4.15
C SER A 59 -1.87 5.68 2.92
N LEU A 60 -2.60 4.59 2.60
CA LEU A 60 -2.22 3.73 1.47
C LEU A 60 -2.48 4.38 0.11
N ASN A 61 -3.53 5.22 0.02
CA ASN A 61 -3.81 5.99 -1.20
C ASN A 61 -2.72 7.03 -1.43
N GLU A 62 -2.29 7.73 -0.39
CA GLU A 62 -1.19 8.70 -0.43
C GLU A 62 0.12 8.06 -0.91
N ILE A 63 0.49 6.91 -0.34
CA ILE A 63 1.67 6.13 -0.79
C ILE A 63 1.57 5.80 -2.27
N ARG A 64 0.42 5.28 -2.72
CA ARG A 64 0.22 4.90 -4.12
C ARG A 64 0.37 6.09 -5.06
N GLU A 65 -0.25 7.21 -4.71
CA GLU A 65 -0.19 8.43 -5.51
C GLU A 65 1.23 9.01 -5.54
N ALA A 66 1.89 9.08 -4.40
CA ALA A 66 3.27 9.52 -4.31
C ALA A 66 4.23 8.61 -5.09
N PHE A 67 4.03 7.29 -5.04
CA PHE A 67 4.78 6.33 -5.83
C PHE A 67 4.62 6.57 -7.35
N ILE A 68 3.38 6.70 -7.83
CA ILE A 68 3.08 6.93 -9.25
C ILE A 68 3.66 8.27 -9.71
N ASN A 69 3.45 9.33 -8.92
CA ASN A 69 3.99 10.65 -9.21
C ASN A 69 5.53 10.67 -9.19
N GLY A 70 6.13 9.94 -8.23
CA GLY A 70 7.58 9.79 -8.12
C GLY A 70 8.19 9.05 -9.31
N LEU A 71 7.52 8.06 -9.88
CA LEU A 71 7.92 7.41 -11.14
C LEU A 71 7.84 8.39 -12.32
N ALA A 72 6.73 9.12 -12.44
CA ALA A 72 6.53 10.11 -13.51
C ALA A 72 7.59 11.22 -13.46
N ALA A 73 7.94 11.73 -12.27
CA ALA A 73 8.98 12.73 -12.07
C ALA A 73 10.37 12.22 -12.50
N GLN A 74 10.61 10.91 -12.51
CA GLN A 74 11.84 10.27 -12.99
C GLN A 74 11.75 9.84 -14.47
N GLY A 75 10.70 10.26 -15.19
CA GLY A 75 10.51 10.01 -16.62
C GLY A 75 9.91 8.63 -16.95
N TYR A 76 9.28 7.97 -15.98
CA TYR A 76 8.51 6.75 -16.14
C TYR A 76 7.01 7.05 -16.03
N VAL A 77 6.43 7.56 -17.12
CA VAL A 77 5.02 7.94 -17.21
C VAL A 77 4.19 6.71 -17.60
N ASP A 78 3.06 6.51 -16.90
CA ASP A 78 2.12 5.44 -17.22
C ASP A 78 1.51 5.63 -18.61
N GLY A 79 1.44 4.55 -19.38
CA GLY A 79 1.01 4.54 -20.78
C GLY A 79 2.11 4.88 -21.79
N GLU A 80 3.33 5.24 -21.35
CA GLU A 80 4.49 5.49 -22.20
C GLU A 80 5.55 4.38 -22.04
N LYS A 81 6.54 4.58 -21.15
CA LYS A 81 7.61 3.61 -20.87
C LYS A 81 7.17 2.48 -19.95
N ILE A 82 6.20 2.75 -19.10
CA ILE A 82 5.63 1.78 -18.16
C ILE A 82 4.11 1.65 -18.37
N LYS A 83 3.57 0.54 -17.88
CA LYS A 83 2.13 0.33 -17.77
C LYS A 83 1.81 -0.10 -16.35
N ILE A 84 0.96 0.64 -15.66
CA ILE A 84 0.51 0.37 -14.30
C ILE A 84 -0.86 -0.32 -14.34
N ASP A 85 -1.01 -1.44 -13.63
CA ASP A 85 -2.29 -2.07 -13.32
C ASP A 85 -2.48 -2.03 -11.81
N TYR A 86 -3.34 -1.15 -11.33
CA TYR A 86 -3.71 -1.03 -9.92
C TYR A 86 -4.92 -1.89 -9.61
N GLN A 87 -4.84 -2.66 -8.53
CA GLN A 87 -5.93 -3.50 -8.02
C GLN A 87 -6.07 -3.34 -6.50
N ASN A 88 -7.32 -3.23 -6.02
CA ASN A 88 -7.67 -3.16 -4.61
C ASN A 88 -8.37 -4.46 -4.19
N ALA A 89 -7.90 -5.09 -3.11
CA ALA A 89 -8.47 -6.32 -2.59
C ALA A 89 -9.72 -6.10 -1.70
N GLN A 90 -10.04 -4.85 -1.35
CA GLN A 90 -11.20 -4.46 -0.55
C GLN A 90 -11.26 -5.14 0.84
N GLY A 91 -10.10 -5.33 1.46
CA GLY A 91 -9.97 -5.98 2.77
C GLY A 91 -10.06 -7.51 2.75
N ASP A 92 -10.21 -8.12 1.56
CA ASP A 92 -10.40 -9.56 1.41
C ASP A 92 -9.11 -10.27 1.02
N GLN A 93 -8.68 -11.24 1.84
CA GLN A 93 -7.44 -12.00 1.63
C GLN A 93 -7.50 -12.94 0.41
N VAL A 94 -8.71 -13.41 0.03
CA VAL A 94 -8.90 -14.25 -1.14
C VAL A 94 -8.76 -13.42 -2.41
N ASN A 95 -9.36 -12.22 -2.42
CA ASN A 95 -9.17 -11.26 -3.51
C ASN A 95 -7.71 -10.87 -3.66
N LEU A 96 -7.02 -10.59 -2.54
CA LEU A 96 -5.60 -10.24 -2.52
C LEU A 96 -4.74 -11.31 -3.19
N LYS A 97 -4.95 -12.57 -2.80
CA LYS A 97 -4.28 -13.72 -3.42
C LYS A 97 -4.60 -13.83 -4.92
N THR A 98 -5.86 -13.68 -5.29
CA THR A 98 -6.31 -13.77 -6.69
C THR A 98 -5.66 -12.69 -7.56
N ILE A 99 -5.55 -11.46 -7.05
CA ILE A 99 -4.88 -10.35 -7.74
C ILE A 99 -3.39 -10.68 -7.94
N CYS A 100 -2.69 -11.16 -6.90
CA CYS A 100 -1.28 -11.54 -7.02
C CYS A 100 -1.09 -12.67 -8.04
N GLN A 101 -1.95 -13.68 -8.05
CA GLN A 101 -1.94 -14.76 -9.04
C GLN A 101 -2.15 -14.25 -10.47
N LYS A 102 -3.04 -13.26 -10.66
CA LYS A 102 -3.23 -12.60 -11.97
C LYS A 102 -1.93 -11.93 -12.42
N PHE A 103 -1.26 -11.16 -11.55
CA PHE A 103 -0.01 -10.50 -11.92
C PHE A 103 1.09 -11.50 -12.29
N VAL A 104 1.20 -12.59 -11.52
CA VAL A 104 2.18 -13.66 -11.79
C VAL A 104 1.88 -14.37 -13.11
N SER A 105 0.64 -14.80 -13.35
CA SER A 105 0.24 -15.49 -14.58
C SER A 105 0.37 -14.62 -15.83
N SER A 106 0.16 -13.31 -15.67
CA SER A 106 0.34 -12.31 -16.73
C SER A 106 1.79 -11.87 -16.93
N LYS A 107 2.73 -12.41 -16.12
CA LYS A 107 4.18 -12.16 -16.21
C LYS A 107 4.53 -10.67 -16.13
N TYR A 108 4.00 -9.99 -15.13
CA TYR A 108 4.37 -8.60 -14.89
C TYR A 108 5.86 -8.50 -14.58
N ASP A 109 6.47 -7.35 -14.92
CA ASP A 109 7.91 -7.13 -14.72
C ASP A 109 8.25 -6.74 -13.29
N LEU A 110 7.27 -6.17 -12.55
CA LEU A 110 7.38 -5.77 -11.15
C LEU A 110 6.01 -5.87 -10.48
N ILE A 111 5.98 -6.38 -9.24
CA ILE A 111 4.81 -6.31 -8.36
C ILE A 111 5.13 -5.34 -7.22
N VAL A 112 4.24 -4.35 -7.01
CA VAL A 112 4.35 -3.36 -5.93
C VAL A 112 3.18 -3.57 -4.96
N PRO A 113 3.34 -4.42 -3.94
CA PRO A 113 2.35 -4.60 -2.91
C PRO A 113 2.43 -3.47 -1.89
N ILE A 114 1.29 -2.87 -1.56
CA ILE A 114 1.15 -1.82 -0.55
C ILE A 114 0.60 -2.46 0.73
N ALA A 115 1.28 -2.25 1.84
CA ALA A 115 1.09 -2.81 3.17
C ALA A 115 1.53 -4.29 3.32
N THR A 116 1.77 -4.69 4.58
CA THR A 116 2.26 -6.02 4.95
C THR A 116 1.42 -7.18 4.40
N PRO A 117 0.08 -7.18 4.51
CA PRO A 117 -0.74 -8.28 3.97
C PRO A 117 -0.55 -8.47 2.46
N SER A 118 -0.45 -7.36 1.72
CA SER A 118 -0.21 -7.39 0.27
C SER A 118 1.18 -7.94 -0.07
N ALA A 119 2.20 -7.56 0.71
CA ALA A 119 3.57 -8.05 0.54
C ALA A 119 3.66 -9.57 0.80
N GLN A 120 2.99 -10.05 1.85
CA GLN A 120 2.92 -11.48 2.17
C GLN A 120 2.22 -12.28 1.06
N ALA A 121 1.09 -11.77 0.53
CA ALA A 121 0.38 -12.40 -0.56
C ALA A 121 1.25 -12.48 -1.84
N ALA A 122 1.88 -11.38 -2.25
CA ALA A 122 2.75 -11.35 -3.42
C ALA A 122 3.95 -12.29 -3.26
N ALA A 123 4.61 -12.27 -2.11
CA ALA A 123 5.75 -13.15 -1.81
C ALA A 123 5.37 -14.64 -1.74
N GLY A 124 4.10 -14.94 -1.43
CA GLY A 124 3.53 -16.29 -1.48
C GLY A 124 3.37 -16.84 -2.90
N GLU A 125 3.08 -15.98 -3.88
CA GLU A 125 2.73 -16.39 -5.24
C GLU A 125 3.94 -16.43 -6.21
N THR A 126 5.03 -15.72 -5.93
CA THR A 126 6.21 -15.73 -6.82
C THR A 126 7.53 -15.66 -6.06
N LYS A 127 8.56 -16.33 -6.64
CA LYS A 127 9.97 -16.23 -6.22
C LYS A 127 10.86 -15.72 -7.36
N GLU A 128 10.26 -15.36 -8.50
CA GLU A 128 10.95 -14.96 -9.72
C GLU A 128 10.69 -13.50 -10.07
N ILE A 129 9.41 -13.09 -10.07
CA ILE A 129 9.06 -11.70 -10.39
C ILE A 129 9.56 -10.79 -9.27
N PRO A 130 10.26 -9.69 -9.59
CA PRO A 130 10.63 -8.66 -8.63
C PRO A 130 9.44 -8.16 -7.81
N ILE A 131 9.61 -8.07 -6.49
CA ILE A 131 8.63 -7.52 -5.57
C ILE A 131 9.25 -6.32 -4.87
N LEU A 132 8.57 -5.19 -4.94
CA LEU A 132 8.94 -3.96 -4.24
C LEU A 132 7.80 -3.57 -3.30
N PHE A 133 7.85 -4.02 -2.05
CA PHE A 133 6.83 -3.64 -1.08
C PHE A 133 6.98 -2.18 -0.64
N THR A 134 5.87 -1.59 -0.25
CA THR A 134 5.85 -0.29 0.44
C THR A 134 4.97 -0.39 1.68
N ALA A 135 5.33 0.35 2.74
CA ALA A 135 4.64 0.30 4.03
C ALA A 135 4.53 -1.13 4.59
N CYS A 136 5.66 -1.84 4.66
CA CYS A 136 5.74 -3.12 5.37
C CYS A 136 6.40 -2.91 6.73
N THR A 137 5.65 -3.11 7.80
CA THR A 137 6.06 -2.70 9.16
C THR A 137 7.22 -3.52 9.70
N ASN A 138 7.20 -4.84 9.52
CA ASN A 138 8.24 -5.73 10.05
C ASN A 138 8.69 -6.78 9.02
N PRO A 139 9.29 -6.37 7.89
CA PRO A 139 9.59 -7.28 6.78
C PRO A 139 10.56 -8.41 7.17
N LEU A 140 11.42 -8.19 8.16
CA LEU A 140 12.32 -9.21 8.69
C LEU A 140 11.55 -10.23 9.56
N GLY A 141 10.76 -9.76 10.51
CA GLY A 141 9.95 -10.62 11.40
C GLY A 141 8.87 -11.40 10.65
N ASP A 142 8.33 -10.85 9.57
CA ASP A 142 7.37 -11.52 8.68
C ASP A 142 8.03 -12.50 7.69
N GLY A 143 9.37 -12.62 7.71
CA GLY A 143 10.13 -13.54 6.85
C GLY A 143 10.12 -13.16 5.36
N LEU A 144 9.74 -11.94 5.02
CA LEU A 144 9.76 -11.42 3.65
C LEU A 144 11.20 -11.27 3.14
N VAL A 145 12.07 -10.74 3.99
CA VAL A 145 13.51 -10.57 3.70
C VAL A 145 14.36 -11.37 4.70
N ASN A 146 15.59 -11.69 4.32
CA ASN A 146 16.53 -12.39 5.20
C ASN A 146 17.32 -11.42 6.09
N ASP A 147 17.54 -10.21 5.58
CA ASP A 147 18.30 -9.13 6.21
C ASP A 147 17.84 -7.79 5.62
N LEU A 148 17.80 -6.74 6.41
CA LEU A 148 17.34 -5.42 5.94
C LEU A 148 18.36 -4.74 5.02
N GLN A 149 19.66 -5.00 5.22
CA GLN A 149 20.73 -4.42 4.38
C GLN A 149 20.98 -5.24 3.12
N LYS A 150 20.70 -6.55 3.17
CA LYS A 150 20.84 -7.47 2.06
C LYS A 150 19.67 -8.46 2.03
N PRO A 151 18.53 -8.07 1.48
CA PRO A 151 17.30 -8.88 1.45
C PRO A 151 17.49 -10.30 0.91
N GLY A 152 18.31 -10.48 -0.13
CA GLY A 152 18.79 -11.78 -0.60
C GLY A 152 17.77 -12.64 -1.34
N LYS A 153 16.59 -12.09 -1.69
CA LYS A 153 15.52 -12.74 -2.44
C LYS A 153 15.10 -11.83 -3.62
N ASN A 154 14.00 -12.18 -4.29
CA ASN A 154 13.37 -11.32 -5.31
C ASN A 154 12.56 -10.15 -4.73
N ILE A 155 12.77 -9.77 -3.47
CA ILE A 155 11.92 -8.83 -2.74
C ILE A 155 12.75 -7.83 -1.93
N THR A 156 12.34 -6.57 -1.95
CA THR A 156 12.82 -5.47 -1.12
C THR A 156 11.71 -4.44 -0.98
N GLY A 157 11.97 -3.30 -0.34
CA GLY A 157 11.00 -2.21 -0.27
C GLY A 157 11.26 -1.20 0.83
N THR A 158 10.20 -0.49 1.22
CA THR A 158 10.20 0.53 2.26
C THR A 158 9.38 0.10 3.47
N SER A 159 9.90 0.37 4.67
CA SER A 159 9.24 0.04 5.93
C SER A 159 8.68 1.30 6.59
N ASP A 160 7.45 1.17 7.08
CA ASP A 160 6.74 2.16 7.89
C ASP A 160 6.82 1.87 9.39
N ALA A 161 7.83 1.12 9.82
CA ALA A 161 8.02 0.82 11.23
C ALA A 161 8.03 2.09 12.08
N VAL A 162 7.24 2.09 13.15
CA VAL A 162 7.16 3.18 14.12
C VAL A 162 7.79 2.79 15.45
N ASP A 163 8.26 3.79 16.18
CA ASP A 163 8.71 3.62 17.57
C ASP A 163 7.54 3.92 18.51
N VAL A 164 6.91 2.87 19.01
CA VAL A 164 5.78 2.98 19.94
C VAL A 164 6.15 3.77 21.19
N ALA A 165 7.40 3.64 21.69
CA ALA A 165 7.84 4.38 22.86
C ALA A 165 7.80 5.89 22.61
N GLN A 166 8.26 6.36 21.45
CA GLN A 166 8.23 7.79 21.10
C GLN A 166 6.79 8.32 20.99
N ILE A 167 5.87 7.54 20.43
CA ILE A 167 4.44 7.92 20.35
C ILE A 167 3.84 8.02 21.76
N MET A 168 4.11 7.03 22.61
CA MET A 168 3.57 7.00 23.96
C MET A 168 4.23 8.01 24.89
N ASP A 169 5.51 8.33 24.70
CA ASP A 169 6.19 9.42 25.42
C ASP A 169 5.59 10.77 25.03
N LEU A 170 5.22 10.98 23.76
CA LEU A 170 4.44 12.15 23.34
C LEU A 170 3.05 12.14 23.99
N ALA A 171 2.39 10.97 24.05
CA ALA A 171 1.09 10.83 24.71
C ALA A 171 1.14 11.26 26.18
N LEU A 172 2.17 10.85 26.92
CA LEU A 172 2.35 11.23 28.32
C LEU A 172 2.68 12.72 28.52
N LYS A 173 3.28 13.38 27.52
CA LYS A 173 3.48 14.83 27.56
C LYS A 173 2.19 15.60 27.33
N LEU A 174 1.30 15.10 26.47
CA LEU A 174 0.01 15.71 26.18
C LEU A 174 -1.07 15.36 27.22
N THR A 175 -1.04 14.15 27.74
CA THR A 175 -2.02 13.61 28.71
C THR A 175 -1.27 12.78 29.78
N PRO A 176 -0.71 13.44 30.81
CA PRO A 176 0.21 12.81 31.77
C PRO A 176 -0.44 11.77 32.70
N ASP A 177 -1.76 11.77 32.82
CA ASP A 177 -2.49 10.92 33.77
C ASP A 177 -2.88 9.54 33.20
N ILE A 178 -2.39 9.18 32.01
CA ILE A 178 -2.67 7.88 31.39
C ILE A 178 -2.12 6.75 32.26
N LYS A 179 -2.99 5.80 32.63
CA LYS A 179 -2.66 4.57 33.36
C LYS A 179 -3.15 3.33 32.65
N THR A 180 -4.23 3.47 31.90
CA THR A 180 -4.84 2.37 31.13
C THR A 180 -5.00 2.78 29.67
N ILE A 181 -4.39 2.01 28.78
CA ILE A 181 -4.40 2.24 27.34
C ILE A 181 -5.32 1.21 26.69
N GLY A 182 -6.28 1.66 25.89
CA GLY A 182 -7.04 0.79 25.00
C GLY A 182 -6.33 0.61 23.67
N THR A 183 -6.47 -0.56 23.05
CA THR A 183 -6.03 -0.75 21.66
C THR A 183 -7.03 -1.59 20.89
N ILE A 184 -7.22 -1.23 19.61
CA ILE A 184 -8.10 -1.96 18.68
C ILE A 184 -7.24 -2.39 17.50
N TYR A 185 -7.31 -3.68 17.15
CA TYR A 185 -6.54 -4.19 16.03
C TYR A 185 -7.13 -5.47 15.44
N ASN A 186 -6.83 -5.71 14.17
CA ASN A 186 -7.14 -6.95 13.49
C ASN A 186 -6.04 -7.98 13.80
N SER A 187 -6.37 -9.04 14.55
CA SER A 187 -5.43 -10.09 14.91
C SER A 187 -4.92 -10.90 13.70
N GLY A 188 -5.57 -10.79 12.55
CA GLY A 188 -5.13 -11.38 11.28
C GLY A 188 -4.04 -10.56 10.57
N GLU A 189 -3.77 -9.33 11.02
CA GLU A 189 -2.69 -8.48 10.49
C GLU A 189 -1.43 -8.59 11.35
N THR A 190 -0.35 -9.14 10.79
CA THR A 190 0.93 -9.34 11.53
C THR A 190 1.60 -8.02 11.88
N ASN A 191 1.50 -7.00 11.01
CA ASN A 191 1.91 -5.62 11.28
C ASN A 191 1.28 -5.06 12.55
N ALA A 192 -0.04 -5.16 12.68
CA ALA A 192 -0.77 -4.68 13.86
C ALA A 192 -0.37 -5.44 15.12
N SER A 193 -0.33 -6.77 15.03
CA SER A 193 0.07 -7.64 16.14
C SER A 193 1.50 -7.37 16.60
N TYR A 194 2.42 -7.01 15.68
CA TYR A 194 3.78 -6.61 16.02
C TYR A 194 3.81 -5.31 16.82
N VAL A 195 3.10 -4.27 16.34
CA VAL A 195 3.05 -2.96 17.01
C VAL A 195 2.38 -3.06 18.39
N VAL A 196 1.32 -3.86 18.52
CA VAL A 196 0.66 -4.10 19.82
C VAL A 196 1.61 -4.80 20.82
N LYS A 197 2.45 -5.74 20.36
CA LYS A 197 3.47 -6.34 21.24
C LYS A 197 4.47 -5.31 21.77
N GLU A 198 4.87 -4.34 20.94
CA GLU A 198 5.74 -3.26 21.39
C GLU A 198 5.01 -2.32 22.39
N LEU A 199 3.70 -2.05 22.16
CA LEU A 199 2.87 -1.32 23.12
C LEU A 199 2.79 -2.03 24.49
N LEU A 200 2.58 -3.35 24.49
CA LEU A 200 2.51 -4.14 25.71
C LEU A 200 3.83 -4.09 26.50
N LYS A 201 4.97 -4.18 25.81
CA LYS A 201 6.29 -4.05 26.44
C LYS A 201 6.50 -2.65 27.05
N TYR A 202 6.11 -1.61 26.29
CA TYR A 202 6.20 -0.24 26.80
C TYR A 202 5.33 -0.04 28.03
N ALA A 203 4.07 -0.46 27.96
CA ALA A 203 3.12 -0.33 29.07
C ALA A 203 3.60 -1.06 30.33
N GLU A 204 4.11 -2.30 30.18
CA GLU A 204 4.70 -3.08 31.30
C GLU A 204 5.86 -2.33 31.94
N ALA A 205 6.77 -1.77 31.12
CA ALA A 205 7.94 -1.02 31.62
C ALA A 205 7.53 0.28 32.36
N GLN A 206 6.40 0.88 32.00
CA GLN A 206 5.86 2.09 32.62
C GLN A 206 4.84 1.82 33.75
N GLY A 207 4.53 0.54 34.03
CA GLY A 207 3.53 0.16 35.05
C GLY A 207 2.10 0.50 34.64
N MET A 208 1.82 0.57 33.34
CA MET A 208 0.50 0.83 32.76
C MET A 208 -0.23 -0.46 32.43
N SER A 209 -1.56 -0.38 32.36
CA SER A 209 -2.41 -1.48 31.91
C SER A 209 -2.81 -1.30 30.45
N VAL A 210 -2.97 -2.41 29.71
CA VAL A 210 -3.48 -2.38 28.33
C VAL A 210 -4.77 -3.21 28.24
N VAL A 211 -5.80 -2.64 27.61
CA VAL A 211 -7.06 -3.31 27.31
C VAL A 211 -7.15 -3.53 25.80
N GLU A 212 -6.95 -4.76 25.38
CA GLU A 212 -6.97 -5.13 23.97
C GLU A 212 -8.39 -5.44 23.48
N LYS A 213 -8.71 -4.99 22.25
CA LYS A 213 -9.89 -5.37 21.47
C LYS A 213 -9.48 -5.83 20.09
N THR A 214 -9.70 -7.10 19.82
CA THR A 214 -9.44 -7.67 18.51
C THR A 214 -10.70 -7.63 17.65
N ILE A 215 -10.49 -7.37 16.36
CA ILE A 215 -11.52 -7.38 15.32
C ILE A 215 -11.06 -8.28 14.16
N THR A 216 -11.97 -8.61 13.29
CA THR A 216 -11.72 -9.36 12.06
C THR A 216 -12.08 -8.59 10.79
N ASN A 217 -12.89 -7.54 10.93
CA ASN A 217 -13.31 -6.66 9.82
C ASN A 217 -13.68 -5.26 10.34
N SER A 218 -13.79 -4.30 9.43
CA SER A 218 -14.04 -2.90 9.78
C SER A 218 -15.43 -2.63 10.39
N SER A 219 -16.43 -3.48 10.17
CA SER A 219 -17.75 -3.29 10.76
C SER A 219 -17.78 -3.49 12.28
N GLU A 220 -16.77 -4.15 12.84
CA GLU A 220 -16.64 -4.39 14.28
C GLU A 220 -15.98 -3.22 15.03
N VAL A 221 -15.34 -2.28 14.30
CA VAL A 221 -14.52 -1.19 14.88
C VAL A 221 -15.34 -0.30 15.80
N GLN A 222 -16.56 0.09 15.40
CA GLN A 222 -17.43 0.95 16.23
C GLN A 222 -17.72 0.32 17.59
N GLN A 223 -18.13 -0.96 17.60
CA GLN A 223 -18.45 -1.65 18.84
C GLN A 223 -17.20 -1.85 19.71
N ALA A 224 -16.05 -2.13 19.10
CA ALA A 224 -14.78 -2.24 19.80
C ALA A 224 -14.42 -0.92 20.49
N ALA A 225 -14.50 0.22 19.77
CA ALA A 225 -14.25 1.54 20.32
C ALA A 225 -15.22 1.89 21.48
N MET A 226 -16.51 1.70 21.29
CA MET A 226 -17.52 1.92 22.34
C MET A 226 -17.26 1.08 23.58
N SER A 227 -16.71 -0.13 23.45
CA SER A 227 -16.41 -1.02 24.56
C SER A 227 -15.20 -0.60 25.40
N LEU A 228 -14.37 0.34 24.90
CA LEU A 228 -13.16 0.84 25.52
C LEU A 228 -13.38 2.14 26.31
N VAL A 229 -14.15 3.07 25.77
CA VAL A 229 -14.20 4.48 26.25
C VAL A 229 -14.50 4.66 27.75
N ASP A 230 -15.21 3.74 28.36
CA ASP A 230 -15.51 3.79 29.81
C ASP A 230 -14.45 3.05 30.67
N LYS A 231 -13.37 2.53 30.07
CA LYS A 231 -12.42 1.63 30.72
C LYS A 231 -10.98 2.06 30.61
N VAL A 232 -10.71 3.06 29.79
CA VAL A 232 -9.33 3.47 29.44
C VAL A 232 -9.17 4.97 29.51
N ASP A 233 -7.93 5.42 29.73
CA ASP A 233 -7.59 6.84 29.80
C ASP A 233 -7.18 7.37 28.42
N ALA A 234 -6.72 6.49 27.53
CA ALA A 234 -6.34 6.79 26.16
C ALA A 234 -6.54 5.56 25.27
N ILE A 235 -6.68 5.78 23.96
CA ILE A 235 -6.67 4.72 22.96
C ILE A 235 -5.41 4.87 22.11
N PHE A 236 -4.71 3.76 21.84
CA PHE A 236 -3.63 3.67 20.88
C PHE A 236 -4.05 2.81 19.70
N ILE A 237 -3.97 3.35 18.48
CA ILE A 237 -4.25 2.62 17.24
C ILE A 237 -2.91 2.25 16.58
N PRO A 238 -2.61 0.95 16.46
CA PRO A 238 -1.40 0.48 15.79
C PRO A 238 -1.47 0.70 14.28
N ILE A 239 -0.40 0.35 13.56
CA ILE A 239 -0.44 0.23 12.10
C ILE A 239 -1.35 -0.95 11.75
N ASP A 240 -2.60 -0.67 11.42
CA ASP A 240 -3.67 -1.64 11.15
C ASP A 240 -4.56 -1.13 10.02
N ASN A 241 -4.58 -1.84 8.90
CA ASN A 241 -5.31 -1.39 7.70
C ASN A 241 -6.82 -1.48 7.88
N THR A 242 -7.29 -2.47 8.65
CA THR A 242 -8.72 -2.66 8.94
C THR A 242 -9.26 -1.52 9.80
N VAL A 243 -8.54 -1.15 10.87
CA VAL A 243 -8.93 -0.03 11.74
C VAL A 243 -8.76 1.29 11.00
N ALA A 244 -7.66 1.48 10.25
CA ALA A 244 -7.42 2.68 9.46
C ALA A 244 -8.56 2.99 8.48
N SER A 245 -9.12 1.98 7.84
CA SER A 245 -10.29 2.15 6.94
C SER A 245 -11.57 2.62 7.63
N ALA A 246 -11.61 2.57 8.98
CA ALA A 246 -12.74 2.99 9.80
C ALA A 246 -12.33 4.04 10.86
N MET A 247 -11.17 4.69 10.71
CA MET A 247 -10.63 5.64 11.70
C MET A 247 -11.60 6.77 12.06
N PRO A 248 -12.37 7.38 11.13
CA PRO A 248 -13.36 8.39 11.49
C PRO A 248 -14.38 7.93 12.52
N VAL A 249 -14.72 6.64 12.53
CA VAL A 249 -15.65 6.06 13.50
C VAL A 249 -15.00 5.94 14.88
N VAL A 250 -13.74 5.54 14.95
CA VAL A 250 -12.96 5.53 16.22
C VAL A 250 -12.89 6.93 16.78
N SER A 251 -12.50 7.91 15.96
CA SER A 251 -12.38 9.31 16.34
C SER A 251 -13.69 9.89 16.83
N GLN A 252 -14.80 9.60 16.16
CA GLN A 252 -16.13 10.06 16.59
C GLN A 252 -16.50 9.52 17.98
N VAL A 253 -16.33 8.22 18.21
CA VAL A 253 -16.66 7.59 19.50
C VAL A 253 -15.78 8.13 20.62
N ALA A 254 -14.45 8.23 20.37
CA ALA A 254 -13.50 8.70 21.37
C ALA A 254 -13.69 10.19 21.70
N ASN A 255 -13.93 11.05 20.70
CA ASN A 255 -14.17 12.47 20.89
C ASN A 255 -15.45 12.75 21.69
N GLN A 256 -16.51 11.98 21.47
CA GLN A 256 -17.74 12.07 22.28
C GLN A 256 -17.49 11.73 23.75
N ALA A 257 -16.61 10.76 24.01
CA ALA A 257 -16.21 10.35 25.35
C ALA A 257 -15.05 11.19 25.92
N LYS A 258 -14.49 12.14 25.14
CA LYS A 258 -13.29 12.92 25.48
C LYS A 258 -12.06 12.06 25.80
N ILE A 259 -11.92 10.93 25.12
CA ILE A 259 -10.76 10.04 25.25
C ILE A 259 -9.75 10.38 24.13
N PRO A 260 -8.48 10.70 24.46
CA PRO A 260 -7.45 10.94 23.46
C PRO A 260 -7.12 9.66 22.68
N VAL A 261 -6.97 9.79 21.35
CA VAL A 261 -6.56 8.69 20.47
C VAL A 261 -5.19 8.99 19.90
N TYR A 262 -4.19 8.22 20.27
CA TYR A 262 -2.85 8.25 19.71
C TYR A 262 -2.74 7.21 18.61
N VAL A 263 -2.10 7.55 17.50
CA VAL A 263 -2.10 6.74 16.29
C VAL A 263 -0.70 6.54 15.73
N SER A 264 -0.54 5.57 14.86
CA SER A 264 0.77 5.20 14.31
C SER A 264 1.05 5.83 12.93
N ALA A 265 0.15 6.67 12.40
CA ALA A 265 0.30 7.32 11.10
C ALA A 265 -0.25 8.75 11.14
N ASP A 266 0.36 9.64 10.36
CA ASP A 266 -0.04 11.05 10.21
C ASP A 266 -1.45 11.20 9.62
N SER A 267 -1.78 10.41 8.60
CA SER A 267 -3.12 10.40 7.99
C SER A 267 -4.23 10.03 8.97
N LEU A 268 -3.95 9.19 9.99
CA LEU A 268 -4.92 8.87 11.04
C LEU A 268 -5.09 10.03 12.02
N VAL A 269 -4.10 10.93 12.14
CA VAL A 269 -4.26 12.21 12.84
C VAL A 269 -5.18 13.13 12.05
N ALA A 270 -5.03 13.17 10.72
CA ALA A 270 -5.93 13.92 9.85
C ALA A 270 -7.37 13.41 9.96
N ASP A 271 -7.58 12.09 10.12
CA ASP A 271 -8.89 11.44 10.32
C ASP A 271 -9.44 11.57 11.76
N GLY A 272 -8.83 12.40 12.59
CA GLY A 272 -9.33 12.77 13.92
C GLY A 272 -8.65 12.10 15.11
N GLY A 273 -7.58 11.34 14.92
CA GLY A 273 -6.66 10.98 16.00
C GLY A 273 -6.05 12.23 16.62
N LEU A 274 -5.66 12.19 17.90
CA LEU A 274 -5.10 13.35 18.59
C LEU A 274 -3.69 13.66 18.09
N ALA A 275 -2.80 12.69 18.15
CA ALA A 275 -1.39 12.90 17.80
C ALA A 275 -0.67 11.60 17.42
N THR A 276 0.44 11.79 16.71
CA THR A 276 1.46 10.76 16.47
C THR A 276 2.86 11.35 16.44
N TYR A 277 3.85 10.49 16.58
CA TYR A 277 5.23 10.74 16.21
C TYR A 277 5.57 9.74 15.10
N GLY A 278 5.46 10.17 13.86
CA GLY A 278 5.40 9.27 12.71
C GLY A 278 6.12 9.77 11.47
N ILE A 279 6.02 8.99 10.42
CA ILE A 279 6.58 9.27 9.11
C ILE A 279 5.56 9.97 8.21
N ASP A 280 6.10 10.64 7.20
CA ASP A 280 5.35 11.21 6.09
C ASP A 280 5.17 10.13 5.01
N TYR A 281 3.95 9.73 4.73
CA TYR A 281 3.64 8.65 3.78
C TYR A 281 3.85 9.08 2.32
N THR A 282 3.80 10.37 2.00
CA THR A 282 4.21 10.91 0.69
C THR A 282 5.70 10.62 0.44
N VAL A 283 6.55 10.93 1.42
CA VAL A 283 8.01 10.66 1.33
C VAL A 283 8.28 9.16 1.19
N LEU A 284 7.52 8.31 1.90
CA LEU A 284 7.64 6.86 1.79
C LEU A 284 7.36 6.37 0.35
N GLY A 285 6.29 6.88 -0.26
CA GLY A 285 5.92 6.57 -1.65
C GLY A 285 6.98 7.02 -2.66
N GLU A 286 7.52 8.23 -2.50
CA GLU A 286 8.60 8.77 -3.34
C GLU A 286 9.89 7.93 -3.23
N GLU A 287 10.28 7.51 -2.02
CA GLU A 287 11.43 6.63 -1.82
C GLU A 287 11.22 5.26 -2.48
N THR A 288 9.99 4.73 -2.40
CA THR A 288 9.63 3.49 -3.11
C THR A 288 9.76 3.65 -4.63
N ALA A 289 9.37 4.81 -5.18
CA ALA A 289 9.52 5.10 -6.61
C ALA A 289 11.00 5.13 -7.05
N LYS A 290 11.89 5.70 -6.23
CA LYS A 290 13.33 5.68 -6.49
C LYS A 290 13.88 4.24 -6.55
N MET A 291 13.44 3.38 -5.63
CA MET A 291 13.84 1.96 -5.63
C MET A 291 13.27 1.21 -6.84
N ALA A 292 12.03 1.52 -7.27
CA ALA A 292 11.44 0.94 -8.47
C ALA A 292 12.28 1.25 -9.72
N VAL A 293 12.78 2.48 -9.85
CA VAL A 293 13.65 2.89 -10.97
C VAL A 293 14.97 2.09 -10.96
N GLU A 294 15.55 1.80 -9.79
CA GLU A 294 16.71 0.92 -9.71
C GLU A 294 16.41 -0.49 -10.27
N ILE A 295 15.22 -1.05 -9.93
CA ILE A 295 14.78 -2.36 -10.40
C ILE A 295 14.49 -2.33 -11.90
N ILE A 296 13.80 -1.32 -12.41
CA ILE A 296 13.53 -1.12 -13.84
C ILE A 296 14.84 -1.08 -14.65
N ASN A 297 15.88 -0.47 -14.08
CA ASN A 297 17.23 -0.41 -14.66
C ASN A 297 18.05 -1.69 -14.46
N GLY A 298 17.44 -2.78 -13.99
CA GLY A 298 18.04 -4.12 -13.92
C GLY A 298 18.73 -4.48 -12.61
N LYS A 299 18.61 -3.66 -11.55
CA LYS A 299 19.16 -4.01 -10.24
C LYS A 299 18.30 -5.09 -9.58
N ASN A 300 18.95 -6.11 -9.01
CA ASN A 300 18.22 -7.18 -8.31
C ASN A 300 17.64 -6.64 -6.99
N PRO A 301 16.34 -6.85 -6.70
CA PRO A 301 15.74 -6.47 -5.41
C PRO A 301 16.52 -6.97 -4.19
N GLY A 302 17.03 -8.20 -4.25
CA GLY A 302 17.79 -8.80 -3.16
C GLY A 302 19.11 -8.09 -2.80
N ASP A 303 19.59 -7.18 -3.65
CA ASP A 303 20.79 -6.37 -3.45
C ASP A 303 20.46 -4.90 -3.10
N ILE A 304 19.18 -4.54 -3.00
CA ILE A 304 18.73 -3.21 -2.61
C ILE A 304 18.31 -3.27 -1.14
N PRO A 305 18.95 -2.52 -0.23
CA PRO A 305 18.57 -2.48 1.18
C PRO A 305 17.10 -2.06 1.36
N VAL A 306 16.42 -2.67 2.33
CA VAL A 306 15.13 -2.16 2.79
C VAL A 306 15.36 -0.79 3.40
N LYS A 307 14.56 0.20 2.99
CA LYS A 307 14.61 1.54 3.55
C LYS A 307 13.60 1.68 4.69
N THR A 308 14.08 2.07 5.85
CA THR A 308 13.26 2.52 6.97
C THR A 308 13.37 4.03 7.07
N MET A 309 12.25 4.72 7.19
CA MET A 309 12.21 6.17 7.33
C MET A 309 12.77 6.56 8.70
N LYS A 310 13.54 7.67 8.74
CA LYS A 310 14.20 8.13 9.97
C LYS A 310 13.76 9.54 10.37
N ASP A 311 13.28 10.32 9.42
CA ASP A 311 12.85 11.69 9.64
C ASP A 311 11.39 11.68 10.12
N LEU A 312 11.24 11.38 11.43
CA LEU A 312 9.94 11.35 12.08
C LEU A 312 9.56 12.77 12.53
N LYS A 313 8.26 13.06 12.49
CA LYS A 313 7.68 14.34 12.88
C LYS A 313 6.55 14.15 13.88
N ILE A 314 6.29 15.19 14.67
CA ILE A 314 5.11 15.26 15.52
C ILE A 314 3.96 15.82 14.69
N TYR A 315 2.85 15.06 14.63
CA TYR A 315 1.61 15.50 14.02
C TYR A 315 0.52 15.59 15.09
N ILE A 316 -0.25 16.67 15.09
CA ILE A 316 -1.31 16.91 16.07
C ILE A 316 -2.57 17.41 15.37
N ASN A 317 -3.72 16.87 15.73
CA ASN A 317 -5.02 17.38 15.29
C ASN A 317 -5.52 18.44 16.28
N LYS A 318 -5.50 19.69 15.84
CA LYS A 318 -5.96 20.85 16.65
C LYS A 318 -7.44 20.74 17.01
N THR A 319 -8.28 20.39 16.06
CA THR A 319 -9.74 20.28 16.27
C THR A 319 -10.04 19.19 17.29
N THR A 320 -9.33 18.06 17.23
CA THR A 320 -9.47 16.99 18.21
C THR A 320 -9.01 17.45 19.60
N ALA A 321 -7.83 18.08 19.72
CA ALA A 321 -7.32 18.60 20.99
C ALA A 321 -8.31 19.55 21.65
N GLU A 322 -8.84 20.52 20.90
CA GLU A 322 -9.87 21.47 21.38
C GLU A 322 -11.16 20.76 21.81
N THR A 323 -11.62 19.76 21.03
CA THR A 323 -12.87 19.02 21.28
C THR A 323 -12.81 18.24 22.58
N ILE A 324 -11.67 17.59 22.85
CA ILE A 324 -11.51 16.76 24.06
C ILE A 324 -10.94 17.56 25.24
N GLY A 325 -10.48 18.80 25.03
CA GLY A 325 -9.95 19.68 26.06
C GLY A 325 -8.51 19.41 26.46
N VAL A 326 -7.68 18.92 25.52
CA VAL A 326 -6.24 18.71 25.72
C VAL A 326 -5.47 19.98 25.37
N GLU A 327 -4.70 20.50 26.32
CA GLU A 327 -3.77 21.59 26.09
C GLU A 327 -2.47 21.09 25.48
N ILE A 328 -2.00 21.77 24.43
CA ILE A 328 -0.75 21.41 23.76
C ILE A 328 0.37 22.27 24.33
N PRO A 329 1.37 21.69 25.04
CA PRO A 329 2.53 22.42 25.55
C PRO A 329 3.29 23.16 24.43
N GLN A 330 3.79 24.36 24.73
CA GLN A 330 4.42 25.22 23.72
C GLN A 330 5.64 24.56 23.06
N ASP A 331 6.45 23.85 23.82
CA ASP A 331 7.62 23.14 23.34
C ASP A 331 7.29 22.02 22.34
N ILE A 332 6.10 21.41 22.44
CA ILE A 332 5.55 20.45 21.51
C ILE A 332 4.96 21.20 20.30
N ALA A 333 4.20 22.27 20.55
CA ALA A 333 3.58 23.05 19.48
C ALA A 333 4.62 23.63 18.49
N ASP A 334 5.78 24.03 18.99
CA ASP A 334 6.88 24.59 18.18
C ASP A 334 7.52 23.55 17.23
N GLN A 335 7.30 22.25 17.46
CA GLN A 335 7.88 21.15 16.70
C GLN A 335 6.84 20.39 15.87
N ALA A 336 5.55 20.64 16.13
CA ALA A 336 4.46 19.86 15.56
C ALA A 336 3.98 20.41 14.21
N GLU A 337 3.63 19.54 13.30
CA GLU A 337 2.77 19.82 12.16
C GLU A 337 1.30 19.62 12.57
N PHE A 338 0.44 20.59 12.21
CA PHE A 338 -0.94 20.59 12.65
C PHE A 338 -1.92 20.21 11.56
N PHE A 339 -2.79 19.26 11.88
CA PHE A 339 -4.00 19.00 11.12
C PHE A 339 -5.20 19.70 11.78
N SER A 340 -6.17 20.08 10.95
CA SER A 340 -7.48 20.55 11.38
C SER A 340 -8.53 19.82 10.56
N LEU A 341 -9.53 19.25 11.22
CA LEU A 341 -10.67 18.68 10.48
C LEU A 341 -11.35 19.81 9.69
N ALA A 342 -11.62 19.59 8.42
CA ALA A 342 -12.41 20.52 7.64
C ALA A 342 -13.76 20.72 8.35
N ALA A 343 -14.17 21.98 8.54
CA ALA A 343 -15.49 22.25 9.09
C ALA A 343 -16.54 21.57 8.18
N PRO A 344 -17.55 20.88 8.75
CA PRO A 344 -18.59 20.30 7.91
C PRO A 344 -19.22 21.41 7.07
N GLU A 345 -19.23 21.20 5.76
CA GLU A 345 -19.97 22.11 4.84
C GLU A 345 -21.43 22.19 5.34
N LYS A 346 -21.90 23.44 5.58
CA LYS A 346 -23.22 23.71 6.12
C LYS A 346 -24.30 23.54 5.06
#